data_cf48f6245332a96ecdc76a41cf1addac
#
_entry.id   cf48f6245332a96ecdc76a41cf1addac
#
_cell.length_a   1.000
_cell.length_b   1.000
_cell.length_c   1.000
_cell.angle_alpha   90.00
_cell.angle_beta   90.00
_cell.angle_gamma   90.00
#
_symmetry.space_group_name_H-M   'P 1'
#
loop_
_entity.id
_entity.type
_entity.pdbx_description
1 polymer ?
#
loop_
_entity_poly.entity_id
_entity_poly.type
_entity_poly.pdbx_seq_one_letter_code
_entity_poly.pdbx_strand_id
1 'polypeptide(L)'
;MPTLRMPNINQVALSGRLVQEPDFRFMDNGAARLRGRIAVNRSYRDRNQEWQEETSFFDIILWQKAAETLAKRLHKGTPVFITGRLQSHSWRDSDDQPRFRVQVQVRNLQVLERDAEDMQEENVQQETALQAA
;
A
#
# COMPACT_ATOMS: atom_id res chain seq x y z
N MET A 1 -21.18 36.02 -12.96
CA MET A 1 -21.24 34.71 -12.28
C MET A 1 -19.92 34.37 -11.64
N PRO A 2 -19.89 34.04 -10.36
CA PRO A 2 -18.67 33.57 -9.76
C PRO A 2 -18.27 32.23 -10.39
N THR A 3 -17.00 32.10 -10.74
CA THR A 3 -16.46 30.86 -11.27
C THR A 3 -16.00 30.00 -10.10
N LEU A 4 -16.54 28.79 -10.01
CA LEU A 4 -16.10 27.83 -9.00
C LEU A 4 -14.70 27.34 -9.33
N ARG A 5 -13.77 27.54 -8.40
CA ARG A 5 -12.46 26.93 -8.50
C ARG A 5 -12.49 25.57 -7.81
N MET A 6 -12.25 24.53 -8.57
CA MET A 6 -12.19 23.19 -7.99
C MET A 6 -10.96 23.04 -7.13
N PRO A 7 -11.11 22.58 -5.88
CA PRO A 7 -9.94 22.27 -5.07
C PRO A 7 -9.19 21.06 -5.66
N ASN A 8 -7.89 21.05 -5.42
CA ASN A 8 -7.00 20.01 -5.94
C ASN A 8 -6.84 18.90 -4.89
N ILE A 9 -7.94 18.20 -4.62
CA ILE A 9 -7.96 17.18 -3.57
C ILE A 9 -7.96 15.79 -4.20
N ASN A 10 -6.93 15.02 -3.89
CA ASN A 10 -6.82 13.62 -4.29
C ASN A 10 -5.93 12.94 -3.27
N GLN A 11 -6.54 12.37 -2.24
CA GLN A 11 -5.83 11.76 -1.11
C GLN A 11 -6.42 10.42 -0.78
N VAL A 12 -5.55 9.45 -0.59
CA VAL A 12 -5.90 8.09 -0.20
C VAL A 12 -5.03 7.67 0.97
N ALA A 13 -5.63 7.03 1.94
CA ALA A 13 -4.94 6.39 3.05
C ALA A 13 -5.50 4.98 3.20
N LEU A 14 -4.63 3.99 3.13
CA LEU A 14 -5.02 2.58 3.18
C LEU A 14 -4.05 1.81 4.07
N SER A 15 -4.57 0.80 4.76
CA SER A 15 -3.75 -0.20 5.41
C SER A 15 -4.15 -1.58 4.89
N GLY A 16 -3.18 -2.43 4.66
CA GLY A 16 -3.44 -3.75 4.11
C GLY A 16 -2.17 -4.58 4.05
N ARG A 17 -2.29 -5.74 3.41
CA ARG A 17 -1.16 -6.66 3.23
C ARG A 17 -0.91 -6.90 1.76
N LEU A 18 0.36 -7.01 1.38
CA LEU A 18 0.71 -7.38 0.02
C LEU A 18 0.22 -8.80 -0.27
N VAL A 19 -0.46 -8.97 -1.41
CA VAL A 19 -1.03 -10.26 -1.79
C VAL A 19 -0.06 -11.12 -2.58
N GLN A 20 1.04 -10.52 -3.04
CA GLN A 20 2.06 -11.21 -3.82
C GLN A 20 3.37 -10.46 -3.69
N GLU A 21 4.46 -11.08 -4.14
CA GLU A 21 5.74 -10.38 -4.21
C GLU A 21 5.62 -9.19 -5.15
N PRO A 22 6.10 -8.00 -4.76
CA PRO A 22 6.02 -6.84 -5.64
C PRO A 22 6.94 -6.96 -6.86
N ASP A 23 6.57 -6.28 -7.93
CA ASP A 23 7.33 -6.25 -9.17
C ASP A 23 8.20 -5.00 -9.20
N PHE A 24 9.51 -5.18 -9.10
CA PHE A 24 10.48 -4.09 -9.14
C PHE A 24 11.22 -4.10 -10.47
N ARG A 25 11.23 -2.95 -11.15
CA ARG A 25 11.91 -2.79 -12.43
C ARG A 25 12.50 -1.39 -12.59
N PHE A 26 13.56 -1.32 -13.39
CA PHE A 26 14.03 -0.05 -13.92
C PHE A 26 13.40 0.16 -15.30
N MET A 27 12.87 1.37 -15.52
CA MET A 27 12.31 1.76 -16.80
C MET A 27 13.42 2.14 -17.79
N ASP A 28 13.06 2.28 -19.06
CA ASP A 28 14.02 2.64 -20.10
C ASP A 28 14.73 3.96 -19.83
N ASN A 29 14.06 4.89 -19.13
CA ASN A 29 14.66 6.17 -18.75
C ASN A 29 15.47 6.10 -17.45
N GLY A 30 15.65 4.90 -16.90
CA GLY A 30 16.41 4.70 -15.66
C GLY A 30 15.62 4.87 -14.37
N ALA A 31 14.33 5.22 -14.46
CA ALA A 31 13.51 5.39 -13.26
C ALA A 31 13.18 4.02 -12.64
N ALA A 32 13.35 3.91 -11.33
CA ALA A 32 12.94 2.72 -10.59
C ALA A 32 11.43 2.73 -10.37
N ARG A 33 10.80 1.59 -10.57
CA ARG A 33 9.35 1.41 -10.38
C ARG A 33 9.09 0.15 -9.57
N LEU A 34 8.26 0.29 -8.53
CA LEU A 34 7.78 -0.84 -7.74
C LEU A 34 6.26 -0.88 -7.85
N ARG A 35 5.74 -2.00 -8.31
CA ARG A 35 4.30 -2.23 -8.38
C ARG A 35 3.92 -3.35 -7.44
N GLY A 36 2.83 -3.15 -6.72
CA GLY A 36 2.33 -4.15 -5.80
C GLY A 36 0.82 -4.15 -5.79
N ARG A 37 0.27 -5.09 -5.03
CA ARG A 37 -1.17 -5.20 -4.85
C ARG A 37 -1.41 -5.50 -3.38
N ILE A 38 -2.31 -4.74 -2.77
CA ILE A 38 -2.64 -4.92 -1.36
C ILE A 38 -4.09 -5.35 -1.20
N ALA A 39 -4.32 -6.17 -0.17
CA ALA A 39 -5.65 -6.54 0.28
C ALA A 39 -5.99 -5.67 1.49
N VAL A 40 -7.11 -4.98 1.40
CA VAL A 40 -7.61 -4.12 2.46
C VAL A 40 -8.89 -4.75 3.00
N ASN A 41 -8.87 -5.11 4.27
CA ASN A 41 -10.01 -5.75 4.93
C ASN A 41 -10.84 -4.73 5.67
N ARG A 42 -12.15 -4.88 5.57
CA ARG A 42 -13.10 -4.07 6.32
C ARG A 42 -14.07 -4.99 7.03
N SER A 43 -14.26 -4.76 8.32
CA SER A 43 -15.27 -5.46 9.11
C SER A 43 -16.47 -4.55 9.28
N TYR A 44 -17.66 -5.08 9.13
CA TYR A 44 -18.90 -4.33 9.31
C TYR A 44 -20.00 -5.25 9.85
N ARG A 45 -21.02 -4.65 10.45
CA ARG A 45 -22.21 -5.37 10.88
C ARG A 45 -23.28 -5.28 9.79
N ASP A 46 -23.88 -6.42 9.48
CA ASP A 46 -24.99 -6.49 8.53
C ASP A 46 -26.32 -6.12 9.21
N ARG A 47 -27.42 -6.28 8.47
CA ARG A 47 -28.76 -5.98 8.97
C ARG A 47 -29.17 -6.86 10.15
N ASN A 48 -28.59 -8.05 10.25
CA ASN A 48 -28.87 -9.03 11.30
C ASN A 48 -27.94 -8.87 12.49
N GLN A 49 -27.16 -7.78 12.54
CA GLN A 49 -26.18 -7.50 13.59
C GLN A 49 -25.03 -8.52 13.64
N GLU A 50 -24.82 -9.26 12.55
CA GLU A 50 -23.72 -10.20 12.44
C GLU A 50 -22.52 -9.53 11.80
N TRP A 51 -21.32 -9.88 12.31
CA TRP A 51 -20.05 -9.34 11.77
C TRP A 51 -19.75 -10.00 10.43
N GLN A 52 -19.45 -9.16 9.45
CA GLN A 52 -19.04 -9.57 8.12
C GLN A 52 -17.69 -8.97 7.79
N GLU A 53 -16.95 -9.66 6.94
CA GLU A 53 -15.69 -9.13 6.40
C GLU A 53 -15.80 -8.95 4.90
N GLU A 54 -15.20 -7.85 4.43
CA GLU A 54 -15.11 -7.53 3.03
C GLU A 54 -13.64 -7.23 2.72
N THR A 55 -13.13 -7.83 1.65
CA THR A 55 -11.76 -7.60 1.21
C THR A 55 -11.78 -6.89 -0.13
N SER A 56 -11.05 -5.78 -0.20
CA SER A 56 -10.86 -5.04 -1.45
C SER A 56 -9.40 -5.09 -1.83
N PHE A 57 -9.13 -5.13 -3.14
CA PHE A 57 -7.77 -5.20 -3.66
C PHE A 57 -7.45 -3.92 -4.41
N PHE A 58 -6.27 -3.38 -4.16
CA PHE A 58 -5.81 -2.14 -4.80
C PHE A 58 -4.41 -2.30 -5.32
N ASP A 59 -4.19 -1.84 -6.54
CA ASP A 59 -2.85 -1.76 -7.12
C ASP A 59 -2.16 -0.51 -6.59
N ILE A 60 -0.89 -0.65 -6.22
CA ILE A 60 -0.06 0.45 -5.73
C ILE A 60 1.18 0.56 -6.59
N ILE A 61 1.68 1.78 -6.72
CA ILE A 61 2.90 2.04 -7.48
C ILE A 61 3.77 3.03 -6.71
N LEU A 62 5.07 2.72 -6.68
CA LEU A 62 6.09 3.57 -6.08
C LEU A 62 7.17 3.83 -7.12
N TRP A 63 7.80 5.00 -7.03
CA TRP A 63 8.81 5.44 -7.97
C TRP A 63 10.11 5.83 -7.26
N GLN A 64 11.22 5.73 -7.99
CA GLN A 64 12.52 6.29 -7.64
C GLN A 64 13.07 5.69 -6.35
N LYS A 65 13.57 6.54 -5.47
CA LYS A 65 14.25 6.11 -4.25
C LYS A 65 13.35 5.29 -3.33
N ALA A 66 12.08 5.65 -3.23
CA ALA A 66 11.14 4.88 -2.42
C ALA A 66 10.99 3.46 -2.96
N ALA A 67 10.90 3.32 -4.29
CA ALA A 67 10.82 2.00 -4.93
C ALA A 67 12.08 1.17 -4.63
N GLU A 68 13.26 1.75 -4.76
CA GLU A 68 14.53 1.05 -4.52
C GLU A 68 14.67 0.62 -3.05
N THR A 69 14.35 1.53 -2.13
CA THR A 69 14.48 1.26 -0.70
C THR A 69 13.51 0.19 -0.24
N LEU A 70 12.26 0.26 -0.71
CA LEU A 70 11.21 -0.62 -0.23
C LEU A 70 11.20 -1.97 -0.95
N ALA A 71 11.81 -2.08 -2.13
CA ALA A 71 11.86 -3.34 -2.86
C ALA A 71 12.47 -4.48 -2.04
N LYS A 72 13.40 -4.15 -1.15
CA LYS A 72 14.08 -5.14 -0.30
C LYS A 72 13.27 -5.52 0.94
N ARG A 73 12.29 -4.70 1.32
CA ARG A 73 11.53 -4.88 2.55
C ARG A 73 10.13 -5.42 2.32
N LEU A 74 9.61 -5.29 1.11
CA LEU A 74 8.24 -5.66 0.80
C LEU A 74 8.20 -7.08 0.23
N HIS A 75 7.38 -7.92 0.86
CA HIS A 75 7.19 -9.31 0.47
C HIS A 75 5.70 -9.65 0.55
N LYS A 76 5.33 -10.79 -0.01
CA LYS A 76 3.97 -11.28 0.15
C LYS A 76 3.61 -11.38 1.63
N GLY A 77 2.48 -10.78 2.00
CA GLY A 77 1.99 -10.78 3.38
C GLY A 77 2.45 -9.63 4.23
N THR A 78 3.41 -8.82 3.77
CA THR A 78 3.91 -7.68 4.55
C THR A 78 2.77 -6.68 4.79
N PRO A 79 2.48 -6.34 6.06
CA PRO A 79 1.46 -5.33 6.36
C PRO A 79 2.03 -3.94 6.15
N VAL A 80 1.26 -3.09 5.49
CA VAL A 80 1.69 -1.74 5.16
C VAL A 80 0.58 -0.73 5.44
N PHE A 81 0.99 0.48 5.75
CA PHE A 81 0.14 1.66 5.74
C PHE A 81 0.66 2.60 4.66
N ILE A 82 -0.22 2.98 3.73
CA ILE A 82 0.17 3.84 2.62
C ILE A 82 -0.68 5.09 2.58
N THR A 83 -0.07 6.18 2.14
CA THR A 83 -0.78 7.39 1.76
C THR A 83 -0.33 7.78 0.36
N GLY A 84 -1.23 8.37 -0.40
CA GLY A 84 -0.93 8.77 -1.75
C GLY A 84 -2.14 9.36 -2.44
N ARG A 85 -2.18 9.21 -3.76
CA ARG A 85 -3.28 9.70 -4.57
C ARG A 85 -3.72 8.64 -5.57
N LEU A 86 -4.97 8.73 -5.99
CA LEU A 86 -5.47 7.88 -7.07
C LEU A 86 -4.97 8.41 -8.42
N GLN A 87 -4.63 7.49 -9.28
CA GLN A 87 -4.22 7.80 -10.64
C GLN A 87 -4.85 6.80 -11.59
N SER A 88 -5.44 7.29 -12.67
CA SER A 88 -5.91 6.40 -13.73
C SER A 88 -4.89 6.38 -14.85
N HIS A 89 -4.74 5.21 -15.43
CA HIS A 89 -3.85 4.98 -16.57
C HIS A 89 -4.64 4.29 -17.68
N SER A 90 -4.62 4.84 -18.88
CA SER A 90 -5.35 4.31 -20.02
C SER A 90 -4.36 3.87 -21.09
N TRP A 91 -4.68 2.76 -21.74
CA TRP A 91 -3.88 2.25 -22.85
C TRP A 91 -4.79 1.43 -23.78
N ARG A 92 -4.25 1.01 -24.91
CA ARG A 92 -4.91 0.06 -25.78
C ARG A 92 -4.15 -1.26 -25.73
N ASP A 93 -4.91 -2.36 -25.65
CA ASP A 93 -4.29 -3.69 -25.63
C ASP A 93 -3.95 -4.18 -27.04
N SER A 94 -3.48 -5.41 -27.15
CA SER A 94 -3.07 -6.00 -28.44
C SER A 94 -4.23 -6.13 -29.44
N ASP A 95 -5.47 -6.18 -28.93
CA ASP A 95 -6.68 -6.24 -29.77
C ASP A 95 -7.25 -4.86 -30.05
N ASP A 96 -6.48 -3.79 -29.79
CA ASP A 96 -6.86 -2.39 -29.98
C ASP A 96 -8.09 -1.99 -29.16
N GLN A 97 -8.33 -2.70 -28.04
CA GLN A 97 -9.41 -2.37 -27.12
C GLN A 97 -8.95 -1.37 -26.08
N PRO A 98 -9.77 -0.35 -25.76
CA PRO A 98 -9.41 0.59 -24.71
C PRO A 98 -9.43 -0.10 -23.34
N ARG A 99 -8.37 0.11 -22.58
CA ARG A 99 -8.23 -0.40 -21.22
C ARG A 99 -7.86 0.75 -20.30
N PHE A 100 -8.27 0.64 -19.05
CA PHE A 100 -7.82 1.59 -18.05
C PHE A 100 -7.65 0.87 -16.71
N ARG A 101 -6.84 1.48 -15.87
CA ARG A 101 -6.54 0.97 -14.55
C ARG A 101 -6.52 2.14 -13.59
N VAL A 102 -7.10 1.94 -12.41
CA VAL A 102 -6.97 2.89 -11.31
C VAL A 102 -5.98 2.29 -10.32
N GLN A 103 -5.00 3.08 -9.92
CA GLN A 103 -3.97 2.65 -8.99
C GLN A 103 -3.69 3.76 -7.99
N VAL A 104 -3.09 3.40 -6.88
CA VAL A 104 -2.64 4.37 -5.88
C VAL A 104 -1.17 4.67 -6.14
N GLN A 105 -0.88 5.92 -6.48
CA GLN A 105 0.49 6.39 -6.52
C GLN A 105 0.90 6.74 -5.10
N VAL A 106 1.78 5.93 -4.54
CA VAL A 106 2.15 6.01 -3.13
C VAL A 106 3.07 7.20 -2.91
N ARG A 107 2.75 8.02 -1.92
CA ARG A 107 3.61 9.10 -1.46
C ARG A 107 4.46 8.64 -0.29
N ASN A 108 3.83 7.98 0.68
CA ASN A 108 4.52 7.42 1.84
C ASN A 108 4.02 6.00 2.08
N LEU A 109 4.95 5.13 2.43
CA LEU A 109 4.65 3.76 2.82
C LEU A 109 5.39 3.43 4.10
N GLN A 110 4.65 2.92 5.07
CA GLN A 110 5.21 2.45 6.32
C GLN A 110 4.95 0.97 6.45
N VAL A 111 6.01 0.20 6.67
CA VAL A 111 5.89 -1.22 6.99
C VAL A 111 5.49 -1.35 8.44
N LEU A 112 4.39 -2.04 8.69
CA LEU A 112 3.84 -2.18 10.05
C LEU A 112 4.44 -3.36 10.80
N GLU A 113 5.08 -4.29 10.09
CA GLU A 113 5.75 -5.42 10.67
C GLU A 113 7.16 -5.02 11.09
N ARG A 114 7.53 -5.38 12.32
CA ARG A 114 8.85 -5.06 12.83
C ARG A 114 9.85 -6.11 12.37
N ASP A 115 11.12 -5.69 12.26
CA ASP A 115 12.22 -6.60 12.03
C ASP A 115 12.38 -7.53 13.23
N ALA A 116 12.94 -8.71 13.00
CA ALA A 116 13.16 -9.67 14.08
C ALA A 116 14.04 -9.09 15.20
N GLU A 117 15.01 -8.26 14.86
CA GLU A 117 15.87 -7.59 15.84
C GLU A 117 15.08 -6.63 16.72
N ASP A 118 14.20 -5.83 16.12
CA ASP A 118 13.36 -4.89 16.86
C ASP A 118 12.42 -5.64 17.80
N MET A 119 11.86 -6.75 17.36
CA MET A 119 11.00 -7.58 18.18
C MET A 119 11.76 -8.19 19.36
N GLN A 120 12.98 -8.64 19.15
CA GLN A 120 13.82 -9.18 20.19
C GLN A 120 14.20 -8.12 21.25
N GLU A 121 14.57 -6.95 20.81
CA GLU A 121 14.88 -5.83 21.71
C GLU A 121 13.69 -5.45 22.57
N GLU A 122 12.51 -5.38 21.97
CA GLU A 122 11.29 -5.07 22.70
C GLU A 122 10.96 -6.16 23.72
N ASN A 123 11.10 -7.43 23.35
CA ASN A 123 10.87 -8.53 24.27
C ASN A 123 11.84 -8.51 25.44
N VAL A 124 13.11 -8.21 25.20
CA VAL A 124 14.10 -8.08 26.27
C VAL A 124 13.74 -6.94 27.22
N GLN A 125 13.31 -5.80 26.67
CA GLN A 125 12.90 -4.66 27.47
C GLN A 125 11.67 -4.99 28.33
N GLN A 126 10.70 -5.70 27.78
CA GLN A 126 9.51 -6.13 28.48
C GLN A 126 9.83 -7.11 29.61
N GLU A 127 10.70 -8.08 29.34
CA GLU A 127 11.15 -9.03 30.36
C GLU A 127 11.88 -8.33 31.49
N THR A 128 12.76 -7.38 31.17
CA THR A 128 13.48 -6.59 32.17
C THR A 128 12.51 -5.79 33.03
N ALA A 129 11.51 -5.17 32.40
CA ALA A 129 10.49 -4.42 33.12
C ALA A 129 9.68 -5.31 34.09
N LEU A 130 9.31 -6.51 33.63
CA LEU A 130 8.57 -7.46 34.46
C LEU A 130 9.41 -7.95 35.66
N GLN A 131 10.71 -8.17 35.46
CA GLN A 131 11.60 -8.60 36.53
C GLN A 131 11.87 -7.49 37.56
N ALA A 132 11.79 -6.23 37.12
CA ALA A 132 12.00 -5.07 37.99
C ALA A 132 10.77 -4.73 38.84
N ALA A 133 9.61 -5.26 38.53
CA ALA A 133 8.37 -5.04 39.25
C ALA A 133 8.24 -6.04 40.47
#